data_f2c4e39177a85c7516e5018d5a5129df
#
_entry.id   f2c4e39177a85c7516e5018d5a5129df
#
_cell.length_a   1.000
_cell.length_b   1.000
_cell.length_c   1.000
_cell.angle_alpha   90.00
_cell.angle_beta   90.00
_cell.angle_gamma   90.00
#
_symmetry.space_group_name_H-M   'P 1'
#
loop_
_entity.id
_entity.type
_entity.pdbx_description
1 polymer ?
#
loop_
_entity_poly.entity_id
_entity_poly.type
_entity_poly.pdbx_seq_one_letter_code
_entity_poly.pdbx_strand_id
1 'polypeptide(L)'
;SGANPGLILVDGSSYLYRAFHALPPLSTASGRPTGAVRGVVAMLRKLRKDFPGAPVVVVFDAKGKTFRDEIFAGYKAHRPPMPDELRAQVEPLHEIVRAMGLPLLCVPGVEADDVIGTLAAQASARDVPVLISTGDKDLAQLVTAQVTLINTMNDTHLDVDGVRSKFGIAPEQVVDLLALMGDKVDNIPGVPGVGEKTALALLQHLGSLEAIYANLEAVAGLPVRGAKALGDKLAAERDKAMLSREL
;
A
#
# COMPACT_ATOMS: atom_id res chain seq x y z
N SER A 1 -22.86 13.19 1.99
CA SER A 1 -22.71 13.09 3.45
C SER A 1 -22.46 11.64 3.82
N GLY A 2 -21.18 11.24 3.79
CA GLY A 2 -20.77 9.90 4.21
C GLY A 2 -20.96 9.74 5.72
N ALA A 3 -21.48 8.59 6.13
CA ALA A 3 -21.51 8.23 7.54
C ALA A 3 -20.09 8.27 8.10
N ASN A 4 -19.93 8.70 9.36
CA ASN A 4 -18.64 8.67 10.03
C ASN A 4 -18.09 7.24 10.00
N PRO A 5 -16.80 7.04 9.65
CA PRO A 5 -16.22 5.70 9.70
C PRO A 5 -16.24 5.15 11.12
N GLY A 6 -16.45 3.85 11.24
CA GLY A 6 -16.41 3.17 12.54
C GLY A 6 -14.99 2.94 13.05
N LEU A 7 -14.01 3.00 12.16
CA LEU A 7 -12.58 2.86 12.47
C LEU A 7 -11.75 3.56 11.39
N ILE A 8 -10.75 4.31 11.83
CA ILE A 8 -9.74 4.90 10.93
C ILE A 8 -8.40 4.26 11.24
N LEU A 9 -7.80 3.68 10.22
CA LEU A 9 -6.44 3.11 10.26
C LEU A 9 -5.49 4.04 9.53
N VAL A 10 -4.47 4.52 10.22
CA VAL A 10 -3.48 5.44 9.65
C VAL A 10 -2.18 4.70 9.37
N ASP A 11 -1.73 4.78 8.12
CA ASP A 11 -0.41 4.30 7.70
C ASP A 11 0.65 5.33 8.07
N GLY A 12 1.12 5.26 9.30
CA GLY A 12 2.05 6.23 9.86
C GLY A 12 3.41 6.24 9.16
N SER A 13 3.91 5.09 8.78
CA SER A 13 5.20 4.97 8.08
C SER A 13 5.16 5.62 6.70
N SER A 14 4.10 5.42 5.93
CA SER A 14 3.91 6.06 4.64
C SER A 14 3.90 7.58 4.75
N TYR A 15 3.15 8.12 5.71
CA TYR A 15 3.08 9.55 5.91
C TYR A 15 4.38 10.16 6.41
N LEU A 16 5.08 9.47 7.31
CA LEU A 16 6.37 9.91 7.81
C LEU A 16 7.39 10.06 6.66
N TYR A 17 7.48 9.05 5.80
CA TYR A 17 8.35 9.05 4.64
C TYR A 17 7.99 10.17 3.65
N ARG A 18 6.71 10.31 3.30
CA ARG A 18 6.24 11.33 2.37
C ARG A 18 6.42 12.74 2.92
N ALA A 19 6.14 12.96 4.19
CA ALA A 19 6.35 14.25 4.84
C ALA A 19 7.83 14.64 4.87
N PHE A 20 8.71 13.67 5.10
CA PHE A 20 10.16 13.90 5.06
C PHE A 20 10.63 14.39 3.68
N HIS A 21 10.13 13.80 2.60
CA HIS A 21 10.53 14.15 1.24
C HIS A 21 9.81 15.38 0.68
N ALA A 22 8.59 15.67 1.13
CA ALA A 22 7.76 16.75 0.58
C ALA A 22 7.90 18.08 1.30
N LEU A 23 8.31 18.08 2.57
CA LEU A 23 8.39 19.29 3.40
C LEU A 23 9.83 19.80 3.49
N PRO A 24 10.00 21.13 3.68
CA PRO A 24 11.32 21.68 3.90
C PRO A 24 11.93 21.13 5.20
N PRO A 25 13.25 20.96 5.24
CA PRO A 25 13.93 20.50 6.45
C PRO A 25 13.78 21.55 7.56
N LEU A 26 13.01 21.18 8.58
CA LEU A 26 12.85 21.98 9.80
C LEU A 26 13.62 21.31 10.93
N SER A 27 14.15 22.11 11.82
CA SER A 27 14.86 21.64 13.01
C SER A 27 14.54 22.51 14.21
N THR A 28 14.79 21.94 15.42
CA THR A 28 14.77 22.72 16.66
C THR A 28 15.97 23.64 16.73
N ALA A 29 15.98 24.56 17.71
CA ALA A 29 17.13 25.42 18.00
C ALA A 29 18.41 24.62 18.32
N SER A 30 18.27 23.38 18.82
CA SER A 30 19.38 22.46 19.09
C SER A 30 19.78 21.59 17.89
N GLY A 31 19.19 21.83 16.70
CA GLY A 31 19.53 21.11 15.48
C GLY A 31 18.82 19.78 15.27
N ARG A 32 17.82 19.40 16.09
CA ARG A 32 17.04 18.19 15.90
C ARG A 32 16.07 18.34 14.72
N PRO A 33 16.10 17.43 13.73
CA PRO A 33 15.14 17.47 12.61
C PRO A 33 13.70 17.22 13.08
N THR A 34 12.74 18.01 12.59
CA THR A 34 11.33 17.97 13.02
C THR A 34 10.32 18.09 11.88
N GLY A 35 10.78 18.26 10.64
CA GLY A 35 9.89 18.52 9.50
C GLY A 35 8.87 17.43 9.26
N ALA A 36 9.32 16.16 9.24
CA ALA A 36 8.45 15.01 9.04
C ALA A 36 7.46 14.83 10.20
N VAL A 37 7.93 14.97 11.44
CA VAL A 37 7.07 14.91 12.64
C VAL A 37 5.95 15.95 12.56
N ARG A 38 6.29 17.18 12.23
CA ARG A 38 5.31 18.26 12.08
C ARG A 38 4.24 17.92 11.03
N GLY A 39 4.68 17.40 9.89
CA GLY A 39 3.79 17.02 8.80
C GLY A 39 2.80 15.93 9.19
N VAL A 40 3.27 14.87 9.84
CA VAL A 40 2.41 13.78 10.28
C VAL A 40 1.44 14.22 11.37
N VAL A 41 1.89 15.01 12.34
CA VAL A 41 1.02 15.56 13.40
C VAL A 41 -0.08 16.43 12.79
N ALA A 42 0.26 17.27 11.81
CA ALA A 42 -0.73 18.09 11.11
C ALA A 42 -1.79 17.23 10.41
N MET A 43 -1.38 16.16 9.75
CA MET A 43 -2.32 15.21 9.12
C MET A 43 -3.22 14.52 10.13
N LEU A 44 -2.68 14.08 11.26
CA LEU A 44 -3.49 13.46 12.31
C LEU A 44 -4.52 14.44 12.91
N ARG A 45 -4.13 15.68 13.10
CA ARG A 45 -5.06 16.73 13.57
C ARG A 45 -6.17 17.00 12.55
N LYS A 46 -5.81 17.08 11.27
CA LYS A 46 -6.80 17.26 10.18
C LYS A 46 -7.77 16.09 10.16
N LEU A 47 -7.29 14.87 10.26
CA LEU A 47 -8.09 13.67 10.27
C LEU A 47 -9.11 13.65 11.41
N ARG A 48 -8.68 14.03 12.63
CA ARG A 48 -9.56 14.14 13.79
C ARG A 48 -10.60 15.25 13.65
N LYS A 49 -10.25 16.34 12.97
CA LYS A 49 -11.15 17.42 12.67
C LYS A 49 -12.21 17.03 11.64
N ASP A 50 -11.77 16.33 10.59
CA ASP A 50 -12.67 15.91 9.49
C ASP A 50 -13.61 14.78 9.90
N PHE A 51 -13.20 13.93 10.85
CA PHE A 51 -13.98 12.78 11.34
C PHE A 51 -14.06 12.80 12.88
N PRO A 52 -14.78 13.76 13.47
CA PRO A 52 -14.84 13.92 14.91
C PRO A 52 -15.49 12.69 15.57
N GLY A 53 -14.86 12.22 16.64
CA GLY A 53 -15.34 11.06 17.40
C GLY A 53 -15.05 9.69 16.80
N ALA A 54 -14.53 9.60 15.58
CA ALA A 54 -14.14 8.32 15.00
C ALA A 54 -12.90 7.75 15.70
N PRO A 55 -12.88 6.46 16.06
CA PRO A 55 -11.67 5.81 16.57
C PRO A 55 -10.55 5.83 15.55
N VAL A 56 -9.35 6.21 15.97
CA VAL A 56 -8.16 6.28 15.11
C VAL A 56 -7.06 5.40 15.69
N VAL A 57 -6.50 4.53 14.88
CA VAL A 57 -5.34 3.71 15.21
C VAL A 57 -4.22 4.03 14.23
N VAL A 58 -3.04 4.33 14.74
CA VAL A 58 -1.87 4.65 13.92
C VAL A 58 -0.93 3.45 13.88
N VAL A 59 -0.58 3.01 12.69
CA VAL A 59 0.25 1.83 12.46
C VAL A 59 1.57 2.24 11.84
N PHE A 60 2.67 1.73 12.41
CA PHE A 60 4.02 1.93 11.90
C PHE A 60 4.70 0.60 11.61
N ASP A 61 5.64 0.60 10.67
CA ASP A 61 6.54 -0.52 10.47
C ASP A 61 7.45 -0.69 11.70
N ALA A 62 7.66 -1.95 12.11
CA ALA A 62 8.65 -2.28 13.10
C ALA A 62 10.05 -2.35 12.47
N LYS A 63 11.08 -2.23 13.31
CA LYS A 63 12.46 -2.45 12.89
C LYS A 63 12.70 -3.93 12.59
N GLY A 64 13.59 -4.20 11.64
CA GLY A 64 14.02 -5.55 11.32
C GLY A 64 13.34 -6.13 10.08
N LYS A 65 13.68 -7.38 9.82
CA LYS A 65 13.19 -8.12 8.66
C LYS A 65 11.76 -8.60 8.86
N THR A 66 11.06 -8.80 7.74
CA THR A 66 9.71 -9.35 7.71
C THR A 66 9.70 -10.73 7.05
N PHE A 67 8.55 -11.40 7.07
CA PHE A 67 8.37 -12.70 6.40
C PHE A 67 8.65 -12.61 4.88
N ARG A 68 8.49 -11.44 4.27
CA ARG A 68 8.80 -11.25 2.84
C ARG A 68 10.29 -11.39 2.55
N ASP A 69 11.14 -10.95 3.45
CA ASP A 69 12.60 -11.14 3.35
C ASP A 69 12.97 -12.63 3.42
N GLU A 70 12.21 -13.43 4.15
CA GLU A 70 12.39 -14.89 4.22
C GLU A 70 11.95 -15.58 2.93
N ILE A 71 10.85 -15.13 2.33
CA ILE A 71 10.33 -15.66 1.06
C ILE A 71 11.27 -15.29 -0.10
N PHE A 72 11.74 -14.05 -0.13
CA PHE A 72 12.58 -13.53 -1.20
C PHE A 72 13.59 -12.52 -0.67
N ALA A 73 14.85 -12.92 -0.62
CA ALA A 73 15.94 -12.07 -0.12
C ALA A 73 16.13 -10.77 -0.91
N GLY A 74 15.70 -10.74 -2.17
CA GLY A 74 15.74 -9.54 -3.02
C GLY A 74 14.66 -8.52 -2.71
N TYR A 75 13.66 -8.86 -1.90
CA TYR A 75 12.57 -7.94 -1.57
C TYR A 75 13.11 -6.66 -0.93
N LYS A 76 12.78 -5.51 -1.52
CA LYS A 76 13.27 -4.19 -1.10
C LYS A 76 14.81 -4.05 -1.02
N ALA A 77 15.58 -4.98 -1.60
CA ALA A 77 17.04 -4.99 -1.49
C ALA A 77 17.70 -3.75 -2.14
N HIS A 78 17.02 -3.10 -3.09
CA HIS A 78 17.53 -1.90 -3.77
C HIS A 78 17.19 -0.60 -3.04
N ARG A 79 16.38 -0.65 -1.98
CA ARG A 79 16.04 0.55 -1.23
C ARG A 79 17.27 1.06 -0.48
N PRO A 80 17.58 2.37 -0.59
CA PRO A 80 18.62 2.95 0.25
C PRO A 80 18.22 2.86 1.72
N PRO A 81 19.18 2.79 2.65
CA PRO A 81 18.87 2.81 4.07
C PRO A 81 18.15 4.11 4.43
N MET A 82 17.33 4.05 5.47
CA MET A 82 16.62 5.22 5.98
C MET A 82 17.62 6.34 6.34
N PRO A 83 17.45 7.56 5.82
CA PRO A 83 18.31 8.67 6.20
C PRO A 83 18.33 8.90 7.71
N ASP A 84 19.48 9.26 8.27
CA ASP A 84 19.61 9.49 9.72
C ASP A 84 18.67 10.57 10.24
N GLU A 85 18.45 11.61 9.45
CA GLU A 85 17.52 12.69 9.80
C GLU A 85 16.07 12.22 9.88
N LEU A 86 15.67 11.25 9.05
CA LEU A 86 14.35 10.63 9.13
C LEU A 86 14.28 9.67 10.31
N ARG A 87 15.31 8.86 10.50
CA ARG A 87 15.39 7.90 11.61
C ARG A 87 15.28 8.59 12.97
N ALA A 88 15.91 9.75 13.11
CA ALA A 88 15.87 10.55 14.33
C ALA A 88 14.47 11.07 14.65
N GLN A 89 13.55 11.11 13.71
CA GLN A 89 12.18 11.60 13.88
C GLN A 89 11.18 10.49 14.24
N VAL A 90 11.55 9.22 14.11
CA VAL A 90 10.63 8.09 14.34
C VAL A 90 10.17 8.02 15.80
N GLU A 91 11.08 7.93 16.73
CA GLU A 91 10.74 7.81 18.15
C GLU A 91 10.02 9.05 18.70
N PRO A 92 10.47 10.29 18.43
CA PRO A 92 9.70 11.47 18.82
C PRO A 92 8.28 11.49 18.27
N LEU A 93 8.07 11.03 17.03
CA LEU A 93 6.71 10.92 16.47
C LEU A 93 5.87 9.91 17.21
N HIS A 94 6.41 8.74 17.54
CA HIS A 94 5.72 7.71 18.33
C HIS A 94 5.28 8.27 19.68
N GLU A 95 6.16 9.01 20.38
CA GLU A 95 5.85 9.65 21.66
C GLU A 95 4.71 10.66 21.53
N ILE A 96 4.73 11.48 20.47
CA ILE A 96 3.69 12.48 20.22
C ILE A 96 2.34 11.80 19.93
N VAL A 97 2.33 10.77 19.10
CA VAL A 97 1.10 10.01 18.78
C VAL A 97 0.48 9.44 20.05
N ARG A 98 1.29 8.83 20.92
CA ARG A 98 0.83 8.32 22.21
C ARG A 98 0.32 9.44 23.12
N ALA A 99 1.02 10.57 23.17
CA ALA A 99 0.62 11.74 23.96
C ALA A 99 -0.68 12.38 23.44
N MET A 100 -1.01 12.21 22.17
CA MET A 100 -2.31 12.61 21.59
C MET A 100 -3.45 11.67 22.02
N GLY A 101 -3.15 10.60 22.75
CA GLY A 101 -4.13 9.59 23.15
C GLY A 101 -4.53 8.64 22.02
N LEU A 102 -3.73 8.53 20.97
CA LEU A 102 -4.00 7.64 19.86
C LEU A 102 -3.30 6.30 20.06
N PRO A 103 -4.01 5.15 19.93
CA PRO A 103 -3.38 3.84 19.89
C PRO A 103 -2.35 3.78 18.76
N LEU A 104 -1.16 3.26 19.07
CA LEU A 104 -0.07 3.08 18.12
C LEU A 104 0.30 1.60 18.08
N LEU A 105 0.32 1.04 16.88
CA LEU A 105 0.71 -0.35 16.64
C LEU A 105 2.01 -0.40 15.83
N CYS A 106 2.89 -1.27 16.27
CA CYS A 106 4.19 -1.53 15.64
C CYS A 106 4.51 -3.00 15.87
N VAL A 107 4.24 -3.86 14.89
CA VAL A 107 4.29 -5.31 15.03
C VAL A 107 5.52 -5.89 14.32
N PRO A 108 6.44 -6.54 15.05
CA PRO A 108 7.63 -7.14 14.45
C PRO A 108 7.29 -8.27 13.47
N GLY A 109 8.13 -8.44 12.45
CA GLY A 109 8.04 -9.54 11.49
C GLY A 109 7.06 -9.35 10.34
N VAL A 110 6.26 -8.29 10.38
CA VAL A 110 5.31 -7.91 9.32
C VAL A 110 5.44 -6.44 9.01
N GLU A 111 4.90 -6.01 7.87
CA GLU A 111 4.83 -4.60 7.52
C GLU A 111 3.56 -3.96 8.10
N ALA A 112 3.55 -2.64 8.19
CA ALA A 112 2.36 -1.87 8.57
C ALA A 112 1.16 -2.22 7.68
N ASP A 113 1.38 -2.44 6.40
CA ASP A 113 0.36 -2.83 5.43
C ASP A 113 -0.37 -4.12 5.82
N ASP A 114 0.37 -5.10 6.34
CA ASP A 114 -0.19 -6.38 6.80
C ASP A 114 -1.08 -6.19 8.04
N VAL A 115 -0.65 -5.35 8.96
CA VAL A 115 -1.42 -5.01 10.15
C VAL A 115 -2.69 -4.27 9.76
N ILE A 116 -2.59 -3.28 8.89
CA ILE A 116 -3.73 -2.51 8.38
C ILE A 116 -4.72 -3.44 7.67
N GLY A 117 -4.23 -4.30 6.78
CA GLY A 117 -5.07 -5.25 6.06
C GLY A 117 -5.80 -6.22 6.98
N THR A 118 -5.12 -6.72 8.00
CA THR A 118 -5.69 -7.62 9.00
C THR A 118 -6.78 -6.93 9.82
N LEU A 119 -6.52 -5.74 10.33
CA LEU A 119 -7.49 -4.98 11.11
C LEU A 119 -8.70 -4.55 10.27
N ALA A 120 -8.48 -4.15 9.03
CA ALA A 120 -9.56 -3.81 8.11
C ALA A 120 -10.47 -5.01 7.84
N ALA A 121 -9.89 -6.19 7.62
CA ALA A 121 -10.65 -7.42 7.43
C ALA A 121 -11.44 -7.82 8.67
N GLN A 122 -10.85 -7.72 9.86
CA GLN A 122 -11.53 -8.02 11.13
C GLN A 122 -12.68 -7.06 11.41
N ALA A 123 -12.49 -5.77 11.16
CA ALA A 123 -13.55 -4.78 11.33
C ALA A 123 -14.69 -4.99 10.32
N SER A 124 -14.37 -5.26 9.07
CA SER A 124 -15.35 -5.56 8.01
C SER A 124 -16.19 -6.79 8.33
N ALA A 125 -15.57 -7.83 8.90
CA ALA A 125 -16.29 -9.04 9.34
C ALA A 125 -17.30 -8.76 10.46
N ARG A 126 -17.19 -7.62 11.12
CA ARG A 126 -18.11 -7.14 12.16
C ARG A 126 -19.01 -6.00 11.68
N ASP A 127 -19.10 -5.82 10.37
CA ASP A 127 -19.88 -4.74 9.73
C ASP A 127 -19.46 -3.32 10.16
N VAL A 128 -18.21 -3.13 10.53
CA VAL A 128 -17.65 -1.83 10.90
C VAL A 128 -17.03 -1.17 9.66
N PRO A 129 -17.54 0.00 9.22
CA PRO A 129 -16.94 0.74 8.12
C PRO A 129 -15.53 1.22 8.48
N VAL A 130 -14.57 1.00 7.60
CA VAL A 130 -13.15 1.32 7.79
C VAL A 130 -12.71 2.36 6.78
N LEU A 131 -12.02 3.38 7.27
CA LEU A 131 -11.28 4.34 6.46
C LEU A 131 -9.78 4.11 6.67
N ILE A 132 -9.05 3.81 5.62
CA ILE A 132 -7.58 3.71 5.65
C ILE A 132 -6.99 5.02 5.15
N SER A 133 -6.26 5.70 6.01
CA SER A 133 -5.53 6.92 5.67
C SER A 133 -4.09 6.56 5.33
N THR A 134 -3.75 6.62 4.05
CA THR A 134 -2.43 6.22 3.52
C THR A 134 -2.05 7.04 2.31
N GLY A 135 -0.74 7.18 2.10
CA GLY A 135 -0.18 7.70 0.85
C GLY A 135 0.18 6.62 -0.17
N ASP A 136 0.07 5.34 0.22
CA ASP A 136 0.43 4.20 -0.61
C ASP A 136 -0.78 3.72 -1.44
N LYS A 137 -0.69 3.92 -2.76
CA LYS A 137 -1.74 3.49 -3.71
C LYS A 137 -1.90 1.97 -3.79
N ASP A 138 -0.89 1.20 -3.41
CA ASP A 138 -0.95 -0.27 -3.47
C ASP A 138 -1.92 -0.84 -2.44
N LEU A 139 -2.25 -0.09 -1.39
CA LEU A 139 -3.31 -0.45 -0.45
C LEU A 139 -4.73 -0.37 -1.06
N ALA A 140 -4.86 0.08 -2.30
CA ALA A 140 -6.12 0.00 -3.03
C ALA A 140 -6.65 -1.45 -3.16
N GLN A 141 -5.78 -2.44 -3.05
CA GLN A 141 -6.17 -3.86 -2.98
C GLN A 141 -7.09 -4.20 -1.80
N LEU A 142 -7.07 -3.38 -0.76
CA LEU A 142 -7.89 -3.57 0.44
C LEU A 142 -9.29 -2.95 0.33
N VAL A 143 -9.56 -2.16 -0.69
CA VAL A 143 -10.85 -1.48 -0.88
C VAL A 143 -11.96 -2.48 -1.12
N THR A 144 -13.04 -2.31 -0.37
CA THR A 144 -14.30 -3.07 -0.49
C THR A 144 -15.49 -2.13 -0.32
N ALA A 145 -16.69 -2.67 -0.29
CA ALA A 145 -17.89 -1.88 0.03
C ALA A 145 -17.82 -1.22 1.43
N GLN A 146 -17.06 -1.80 2.36
CA GLN A 146 -16.90 -1.31 3.74
C GLN A 146 -15.56 -0.64 4.02
N VAL A 147 -14.56 -0.84 3.17
CA VAL A 147 -13.20 -0.30 3.35
C VAL A 147 -12.89 0.66 2.22
N THR A 148 -12.61 1.91 2.58
CA THR A 148 -12.21 2.96 1.64
C THR A 148 -10.86 3.54 2.02
N LEU A 149 -10.20 4.18 1.06
CA LEU A 149 -8.93 4.86 1.28
C LEU A 149 -9.10 6.37 1.20
N ILE A 150 -8.30 7.07 2.00
CA ILE A 150 -8.07 8.51 1.87
C ILE A 150 -6.58 8.79 1.91
N ASN A 151 -6.12 9.69 1.05
CA ASN A 151 -4.83 10.32 1.22
C ASN A 151 -5.07 11.71 1.86
N THR A 152 -4.79 11.81 3.16
CA THR A 152 -5.06 13.03 3.94
C THR A 152 -4.20 14.23 3.51
N MET A 153 -3.07 13.99 2.83
CA MET A 153 -2.21 15.07 2.32
C MET A 153 -2.85 15.85 1.18
N ASN A 154 -3.63 15.19 0.34
CA ASN A 154 -4.24 15.79 -0.87
C ASN A 154 -5.75 15.61 -0.98
N ASP A 155 -6.41 15.09 0.06
CA ASP A 155 -7.85 14.83 0.10
C ASP A 155 -8.37 13.91 -1.02
N THR A 156 -7.54 12.99 -1.51
CA THR A 156 -7.95 12.01 -2.51
C THR A 156 -8.61 10.82 -1.84
N HIS A 157 -9.84 10.50 -2.26
CA HIS A 157 -10.62 9.36 -1.76
C HIS A 157 -10.68 8.25 -2.81
N LEU A 158 -10.59 7.00 -2.37
CA LEU A 158 -10.77 5.83 -3.22
C LEU A 158 -11.75 4.85 -2.57
N ASP A 159 -12.90 4.68 -3.22
CA ASP A 159 -13.84 3.58 -3.02
C ASP A 159 -13.69 2.56 -4.17
N VAL A 160 -14.58 1.57 -4.26
CA VAL A 160 -14.55 0.57 -5.34
C VAL A 160 -14.59 1.22 -6.71
N ASP A 161 -15.49 2.17 -6.93
CA ASP A 161 -15.61 2.87 -8.21
C ASP A 161 -14.38 3.73 -8.50
N GLY A 162 -13.83 4.37 -7.48
CA GLY A 162 -12.60 5.15 -7.58
C GLY A 162 -11.39 4.30 -7.98
N VAL A 163 -11.27 3.09 -7.45
CA VAL A 163 -10.22 2.15 -7.83
C VAL A 163 -10.38 1.72 -9.29
N ARG A 164 -11.59 1.38 -9.72
CA ARG A 164 -11.85 1.01 -11.10
C ARG A 164 -11.53 2.14 -12.08
N SER A 165 -11.88 3.37 -11.74
CA SER A 165 -11.59 4.54 -12.56
C SER A 165 -10.10 4.84 -12.65
N LYS A 166 -9.38 4.72 -11.53
CA LYS A 166 -7.96 5.07 -11.45
C LYS A 166 -7.04 3.98 -12.01
N PHE A 167 -7.31 2.72 -11.68
CA PHE A 167 -6.45 1.59 -12.07
C PHE A 167 -6.94 0.83 -13.30
N GLY A 168 -8.19 1.00 -13.71
CA GLY A 168 -8.79 0.25 -14.82
C GLY A 168 -9.18 -1.18 -14.47
N ILE A 169 -9.09 -1.58 -13.23
CA ILE A 169 -9.43 -2.91 -12.70
C ILE A 169 -10.12 -2.80 -11.34
N ALA A 170 -10.74 -3.89 -10.91
CA ALA A 170 -11.35 -3.96 -9.59
C ALA A 170 -10.29 -4.07 -8.47
N PRO A 171 -10.61 -3.69 -7.22
CA PRO A 171 -9.66 -3.77 -6.10
C PRO A 171 -9.07 -5.17 -5.90
N GLU A 172 -9.85 -6.21 -6.04
CA GLU A 172 -9.42 -7.61 -5.91
C GLU A 172 -8.43 -8.05 -6.99
N GLN A 173 -8.27 -7.28 -8.06
CA GLN A 173 -7.32 -7.54 -9.15
C GLN A 173 -5.98 -6.80 -8.98
N VAL A 174 -5.85 -5.91 -8.00
CA VAL A 174 -4.64 -5.09 -7.80
C VAL A 174 -3.42 -5.96 -7.46
N VAL A 175 -3.58 -6.98 -6.62
CA VAL A 175 -2.49 -7.90 -6.30
C VAL A 175 -1.99 -8.62 -7.55
N ASP A 176 -2.89 -9.12 -8.39
CA ASP A 176 -2.54 -9.81 -9.62
C ASP A 176 -1.90 -8.87 -10.65
N LEU A 177 -2.33 -7.61 -10.69
CA LEU A 177 -1.69 -6.59 -11.50
C LEU A 177 -0.21 -6.41 -11.11
N LEU A 178 0.06 -6.27 -9.82
CA LEU A 178 1.42 -6.13 -9.29
C LEU A 178 2.24 -7.41 -9.47
N ALA A 179 1.60 -8.57 -9.36
CA ALA A 179 2.26 -9.86 -9.60
C ALA A 179 2.72 -10.01 -11.06
N LEU A 180 1.96 -9.47 -12.01
CA LEU A 180 2.29 -9.52 -13.44
C LEU A 180 3.34 -8.49 -13.82
N MET A 181 3.15 -7.23 -13.43
CA MET A 181 4.05 -6.15 -13.84
C MET A 181 5.27 -5.98 -12.95
N GLY A 182 5.23 -6.51 -11.72
CA GLY A 182 6.25 -6.28 -10.71
C GLY A 182 6.21 -4.88 -10.13
N ASP A 183 7.11 -4.61 -9.21
CA ASP A 183 7.31 -3.29 -8.62
C ASP A 183 8.81 -3.02 -8.44
N LYS A 184 9.29 -2.00 -9.13
CA LYS A 184 10.71 -1.61 -9.06
C LYS A 184 11.09 -1.05 -7.68
N VAL A 185 10.18 -0.36 -7.03
CA VAL A 185 10.43 0.26 -5.72
C VAL A 185 10.68 -0.80 -4.66
N ASP A 186 9.88 -1.86 -4.66
CA ASP A 186 9.99 -2.97 -3.72
C ASP A 186 10.81 -4.15 -4.26
N ASN A 187 11.36 -4.00 -5.45
CA ASN A 187 12.13 -5.04 -6.14
C ASN A 187 11.33 -6.35 -6.32
N ILE A 188 10.04 -6.21 -6.62
CA ILE A 188 9.17 -7.35 -6.94
C ILE A 188 9.39 -7.69 -8.42
N PRO A 189 9.77 -8.95 -8.75
CA PRO A 189 10.20 -9.28 -10.11
C PRO A 189 9.11 -9.16 -11.18
N GLY A 190 7.89 -9.58 -10.88
CA GLY A 190 6.83 -9.68 -11.89
C GLY A 190 7.18 -10.70 -12.98
N VAL A 191 6.48 -10.61 -14.10
CA VAL A 191 6.81 -11.38 -15.30
C VAL A 191 7.67 -10.49 -16.22
N PRO A 192 8.92 -10.87 -16.52
CA PRO A 192 9.78 -10.07 -17.36
C PRO A 192 9.14 -9.73 -18.71
N GLY A 193 9.18 -8.44 -19.08
CA GLY A 193 8.59 -7.96 -20.34
C GLY A 193 7.09 -7.68 -20.29
N VAL A 194 6.43 -7.93 -19.17
CA VAL A 194 5.03 -7.56 -18.96
C VAL A 194 4.97 -6.22 -18.22
N GLY A 195 4.54 -5.18 -18.95
CA GLY A 195 4.31 -3.85 -18.39
C GLY A 195 2.87 -3.64 -17.97
N GLU A 196 2.55 -2.43 -17.52
CA GLU A 196 1.22 -2.07 -17.01
C GLU A 196 0.12 -2.32 -18.05
N LYS A 197 0.29 -1.86 -19.29
CA LYS A 197 -0.72 -2.02 -20.34
C LYS A 197 -1.05 -3.48 -20.62
N THR A 198 -0.02 -4.32 -20.70
CA THR A 198 -0.19 -5.75 -20.95
C THR A 198 -0.85 -6.43 -19.78
N ALA A 199 -0.41 -6.12 -18.55
CA ALA A 199 -1.00 -6.67 -17.34
C ALA A 199 -2.48 -6.28 -17.18
N LEU A 200 -2.83 -5.03 -17.45
CA LEU A 200 -4.22 -4.57 -17.43
C LEU A 200 -5.07 -5.29 -18.45
N ALA A 201 -4.59 -5.45 -19.68
CA ALA A 201 -5.32 -6.17 -20.72
C ALA A 201 -5.56 -7.63 -20.35
N LEU A 202 -4.55 -8.30 -19.79
CA LEU A 202 -4.68 -9.68 -19.31
C LEU A 202 -5.77 -9.81 -18.25
N LEU A 203 -5.78 -8.93 -17.25
CA LEU A 203 -6.76 -8.98 -16.16
C LEU A 203 -8.15 -8.54 -16.59
N GLN A 204 -8.26 -7.54 -17.47
CA GLN A 204 -9.56 -7.08 -17.99
C GLN A 204 -10.25 -8.15 -18.83
N HIS A 205 -9.49 -8.95 -19.60
CA HIS A 205 -10.03 -9.97 -20.47
C HIS A 205 -10.18 -11.35 -19.82
N LEU A 206 -9.27 -11.71 -18.91
CA LEU A 206 -9.21 -13.05 -18.30
C LEU A 206 -9.57 -13.07 -16.81
N GLY A 207 -9.51 -11.95 -16.12
CA GLY A 207 -10.05 -11.76 -14.78
C GLY A 207 -9.07 -11.92 -13.62
N SER A 208 -8.26 -12.96 -13.59
CA SER A 208 -7.33 -13.25 -12.49
C SER A 208 -6.05 -13.91 -12.99
N LEU A 209 -5.04 -13.96 -12.13
CA LEU A 209 -3.79 -14.66 -12.42
C LEU A 209 -4.04 -16.16 -12.66
N GLU A 210 -4.89 -16.80 -11.86
CA GLU A 210 -5.30 -18.18 -12.05
C GLU A 210 -5.98 -18.41 -13.40
N ALA A 211 -6.91 -17.54 -13.77
CA ALA A 211 -7.61 -17.62 -15.06
C ALA A 211 -6.68 -17.44 -16.24
N ILE A 212 -5.67 -16.56 -16.13
CA ILE A 212 -4.66 -16.37 -17.18
C ILE A 212 -3.88 -17.67 -17.40
N TYR A 213 -3.40 -18.31 -16.33
CA TYR A 213 -2.64 -19.55 -16.44
C TYR A 213 -3.48 -20.76 -16.82
N ALA A 214 -4.78 -20.73 -16.55
CA ALA A 214 -5.73 -21.75 -17.01
C ALA A 214 -6.09 -21.61 -18.51
N ASN A 215 -5.88 -20.43 -19.12
CA ASN A 215 -6.29 -20.11 -20.49
C ASN A 215 -5.16 -19.43 -21.28
N LEU A 216 -3.95 -19.97 -21.22
CA LEU A 216 -2.79 -19.39 -21.90
C LEU A 216 -2.96 -19.28 -23.43
N GLU A 217 -3.73 -20.21 -24.04
CA GLU A 217 -4.04 -20.17 -25.45
C GLU A 217 -4.88 -18.96 -25.87
N ALA A 218 -5.71 -18.44 -24.97
CA ALA A 218 -6.51 -17.24 -25.23
C ALA A 218 -5.68 -15.95 -25.25
N VAL A 219 -4.48 -15.97 -24.69
CA VAL A 219 -3.60 -14.79 -24.59
C VAL A 219 -3.17 -14.29 -25.98
N ALA A 220 -2.98 -15.20 -26.94
CA ALA A 220 -2.56 -14.83 -28.29
C ALA A 220 -3.59 -13.96 -29.04
N GLY A 221 -4.86 -14.02 -28.65
CA GLY A 221 -5.94 -13.23 -29.24
C GLY A 221 -6.16 -11.86 -28.58
N LEU A 222 -5.38 -11.50 -27.57
CA LEU A 222 -5.56 -10.23 -26.86
C LEU A 222 -5.05 -9.03 -27.67
N PRO A 223 -5.67 -7.84 -27.49
CA PRO A 223 -5.27 -6.63 -28.21
C PRO A 223 -4.02 -5.98 -27.58
N VAL A 224 -2.93 -6.72 -27.49
CA VAL A 224 -1.67 -6.26 -26.93
C VAL A 224 -0.52 -6.56 -27.89
N ARG A 225 0.52 -5.74 -27.81
CA ARG A 225 1.72 -5.94 -28.62
C ARG A 225 2.43 -7.22 -28.18
N GLY A 226 2.78 -8.08 -29.14
CA GLY A 226 3.47 -9.33 -28.86
C GLY A 226 2.59 -10.42 -28.25
N ALA A 227 1.27 -10.34 -28.41
CA ALA A 227 0.31 -11.29 -27.85
C ALA A 227 0.62 -12.76 -28.21
N LYS A 228 1.09 -13.03 -29.41
CA LYS A 228 1.41 -14.40 -29.85
C LYS A 228 2.52 -15.07 -29.06
N ALA A 229 3.52 -14.30 -28.61
CA ALA A 229 4.63 -14.80 -27.82
C ALA A 229 4.39 -14.69 -26.31
N LEU A 230 3.36 -13.98 -25.90
CA LEU A 230 3.10 -13.65 -24.50
C LEU A 230 2.72 -14.89 -23.69
N GLY A 231 1.93 -15.81 -24.25
CA GLY A 231 1.55 -17.05 -23.58
C GLY A 231 2.74 -17.90 -23.19
N ASP A 232 3.71 -18.07 -24.10
CA ASP A 232 4.94 -18.82 -23.83
C ASP A 232 5.80 -18.13 -22.77
N LYS A 233 5.88 -16.80 -22.81
CA LYS A 233 6.60 -16.00 -21.80
C LYS A 233 5.97 -16.15 -20.42
N LEU A 234 4.65 -16.07 -20.31
CA LEU A 234 3.93 -16.27 -19.06
C LEU A 234 4.17 -17.68 -18.50
N ALA A 235 4.09 -18.71 -19.36
CA ALA A 235 4.33 -20.08 -18.95
C ALA A 235 5.76 -20.29 -18.45
N ALA A 236 6.76 -19.73 -19.11
CA ALA A 236 8.16 -19.83 -18.73
C ALA A 236 8.47 -19.14 -17.40
N GLU A 237 7.76 -18.08 -17.06
CA GLU A 237 8.01 -17.25 -15.86
C GLU A 237 6.92 -17.40 -14.79
N ARG A 238 6.20 -18.51 -14.82
CA ARG A 238 5.12 -18.78 -13.86
C ARG A 238 5.57 -18.66 -12.41
N ASP A 239 6.72 -19.18 -12.08
CA ASP A 239 7.24 -19.15 -10.70
C ASP A 239 7.51 -17.73 -10.22
N LYS A 240 7.98 -16.85 -11.08
CA LYS A 240 8.17 -15.43 -10.76
C LYS A 240 6.85 -14.72 -10.54
N ALA A 241 5.81 -15.03 -11.32
CA ALA A 241 4.48 -14.46 -11.14
C ALA A 241 3.89 -14.90 -9.80
N MET A 242 4.01 -16.17 -9.45
CA MET A 242 3.50 -16.71 -8.19
C MET A 242 4.26 -16.15 -6.99
N LEU A 243 5.60 -16.07 -7.06
CA LEU A 243 6.42 -15.42 -6.05
C LEU A 243 6.02 -13.95 -5.85
N SER A 244 5.87 -13.22 -6.94
CA SER A 244 5.50 -11.79 -6.90
C SER A 244 4.15 -11.57 -6.24
N ARG A 245 3.20 -12.48 -6.43
CA ARG A 245 1.89 -12.42 -5.78
C ARG A 245 1.96 -12.59 -4.27
N GLU A 246 2.91 -13.40 -3.78
CA GLU A 246 3.13 -13.60 -2.33
C GLU A 246 3.82 -12.40 -1.66
N LEU A 247 4.52 -11.59 -2.42
CA LEU A 247 5.20 -10.39 -1.95
C LEU A 247 4.26 -9.18 -1.96
#